data_137bbe7dda2c86bbb82b0945044b6549
#
_entry.id   137bbe7dda2c86bbb82b0945044b6549
#
_cell.length_a   1.000
_cell.length_b   1.000
_cell.length_c   1.000
_cell.angle_alpha   90.00
_cell.angle_beta   90.00
_cell.angle_gamma   90.00
#
_symmetry.space_group_name_H-M   'P 1'
#
loop_
_entity.id
_entity.type
_entity.pdbx_description
1 polymer ?
#
loop_
_entity_poly.entity_id
_entity_poly.type
_entity_poly.pdbx_seq_one_letter_code
_entity_poly.pdbx_strand_id
1 'polypeptide(L)'
;MITFRQPVEGVERPQMEADVVIVGGGPAGMACALRLAQLIDAHNAAHPESPLSKDNINVLEKSREVGQHCLSGALLDPRAMRELLPGFEQEAPLDAEVTQESVWILTKKGQHKLPIVPPPLRDHGNYVISLNRFTKWLGQKVEEAGITIFTGFAGSELLWEDESDDVETARVAGVRTDDKGVDKEGRPKGNFEPGYDLRAKITILAEGTRGNCAKELIQRLGLEDAEHAQTYGLGIKELWEIPAGRVAKGEVIYTMGYPLTSREYGGAWVYGISDTLASVGYVTGLDYQDPRTDPHHVFQSFKQHKFARRILEGGKMVRYGAKTLPYGGWLTMPRIYGNGWMLLGDSASFLNSQRLKGVHLAMKSGMLAAETAFDAMLSGDSSADTLSEYKAAVDGSWIREELWPVRNFHQGFEHGLLEGLVKAGIQQVMRGGNLGPDGKNHAGYTRMERVDALGPEDANKVQMLGNAKGDGKLTFDRLTDVYHSGTRHDEDQPVHLVVEDLNICSSRCVREYGNPCQYFCPAAVYEMVDADAATEGGVVMQRKELRINFTNCVHCKTCDIMDPYQIINWVPPEGGGGPNYDGM
;
A
#
# COMPACT_ATOMS: atom_id res chain seq x y z
N MET A 1 21.90 -0.15 3.99
CA MET A 1 21.10 -0.42 5.23
C MET A 1 19.99 0.59 5.29
N ILE A 2 18.78 0.19 5.63
CA ILE A 2 17.68 1.17 5.81
C ILE A 2 18.00 1.99 7.06
N THR A 3 17.96 3.33 6.92
CA THR A 3 18.15 4.22 8.06
C THR A 3 16.80 4.42 8.75
N PHE A 4 16.64 3.86 9.94
CA PHE A 4 15.45 4.06 10.77
C PHE A 4 15.55 5.39 11.53
N ARG A 5 14.40 5.89 11.95
CA ARG A 5 14.34 7.00 12.90
C ARG A 5 15.00 6.54 14.19
N GLN A 6 16.07 7.23 14.61
CA GLN A 6 16.74 6.87 15.84
C GLN A 6 15.84 7.21 17.05
N PRO A 7 15.62 6.26 17.94
CA PRO A 7 14.91 6.55 19.19
C PRO A 7 15.73 7.53 20.05
N VAL A 8 15.05 8.24 20.92
CA VAL A 8 15.76 9.10 21.89
C VAL A 8 16.66 8.24 22.77
N GLU A 9 17.96 8.54 22.75
CA GLU A 9 18.97 7.77 23.50
C GLU A 9 18.87 8.00 25.02
N GLY A 10 19.29 7.00 25.80
CA GLY A 10 19.40 7.09 27.27
C GLY A 10 18.06 7.11 28.00
N VAL A 11 16.96 6.79 27.34
CA VAL A 11 15.62 6.74 27.93
C VAL A 11 15.26 5.29 28.25
N GLU A 12 14.86 5.04 29.50
CA GLU A 12 14.28 3.77 29.92
C GLU A 12 12.87 3.63 29.32
N ARG A 13 12.62 2.49 28.63
CA ARG A 13 11.36 2.23 27.95
C ARG A 13 10.50 1.27 28.76
N PRO A 14 9.20 1.58 28.92
CA PRO A 14 8.26 0.63 29.49
C PRO A 14 8.23 -0.66 28.66
N GLN A 15 8.20 -1.79 29.34
CA GLN A 15 8.09 -3.11 28.71
C GLN A 15 6.70 -3.68 28.94
N MET A 16 6.14 -4.31 27.90
CA MET A 16 4.91 -5.07 27.95
C MET A 16 5.15 -6.45 27.37
N GLU A 17 4.64 -7.47 28.05
CA GLU A 17 4.66 -8.84 27.56
C GLU A 17 3.36 -9.15 26.82
N ALA A 18 3.46 -9.87 25.71
CA ALA A 18 2.33 -10.32 24.93
C ALA A 18 2.54 -11.76 24.42
N ASP A 19 1.45 -12.47 24.20
CA ASP A 19 1.50 -13.73 23.46
C ASP A 19 1.58 -13.45 21.94
N VAL A 20 0.75 -12.52 21.47
CA VAL A 20 0.70 -12.12 20.06
C VAL A 20 0.62 -10.60 19.95
N VAL A 21 1.49 -10.01 19.12
CA VAL A 21 1.39 -8.61 18.70
C VAL A 21 1.12 -8.55 17.18
N ILE A 22 0.06 -7.87 16.79
CA ILE A 22 -0.31 -7.63 15.39
C ILE A 22 0.00 -6.17 15.06
N VAL A 23 0.92 -5.93 14.14
CA VAL A 23 1.32 -4.58 13.70
C VAL A 23 0.56 -4.20 12.43
N GLY A 24 -0.41 -3.30 12.57
CA GLY A 24 -1.26 -2.79 11.50
C GLY A 24 -2.73 -3.16 11.65
N GLY A 25 -3.56 -2.14 11.86
CA GLY A 25 -5.03 -2.23 12.00
C GLY A 25 -5.79 -2.22 10.65
N GLY A 26 -5.17 -2.69 9.58
CA GLY A 26 -5.81 -2.85 8.27
C GLY A 26 -6.66 -4.13 8.19
N PRO A 27 -7.32 -4.40 7.02
CA PRO A 27 -8.19 -5.57 6.86
C PRO A 27 -7.54 -6.91 7.23
N ALA A 28 -6.24 -7.08 6.93
CA ALA A 28 -5.51 -8.31 7.26
C ALA A 28 -5.33 -8.48 8.78
N GLY A 29 -4.85 -7.42 9.46
CA GLY A 29 -4.64 -7.45 10.91
C GLY A 29 -5.96 -7.58 11.68
N MET A 30 -7.01 -6.87 11.26
CA MET A 30 -8.34 -7.00 11.88
C MET A 30 -8.94 -8.39 11.69
N ALA A 31 -8.81 -8.99 10.49
CA ALA A 31 -9.28 -10.34 10.24
C ALA A 31 -8.50 -11.38 11.07
N CYS A 32 -7.18 -11.17 11.23
CA CYS A 32 -6.33 -12.00 12.09
C CYS A 32 -6.78 -11.91 13.55
N ALA A 33 -6.91 -10.70 14.10
CA ALA A 33 -7.30 -10.48 15.49
C ALA A 33 -8.68 -11.08 15.79
N LEU A 34 -9.66 -10.84 14.91
CA LEU A 34 -11.02 -11.37 15.11
C LEU A 34 -11.05 -12.90 15.05
N ARG A 35 -10.35 -13.49 14.07
CA ARG A 35 -10.29 -14.95 13.95
C ARG A 35 -9.62 -15.59 15.16
N LEU A 36 -8.53 -15.00 15.65
CA LEU A 36 -7.83 -15.47 16.84
C LEU A 36 -8.73 -15.40 18.07
N ALA A 37 -9.48 -14.31 18.26
CA ALA A 37 -10.45 -14.19 19.35
C ALA A 37 -11.52 -15.28 19.28
N GLN A 38 -12.06 -15.56 18.09
CA GLN A 38 -13.06 -16.63 17.89
C GLN A 38 -12.52 -18.01 18.26
N LEU A 39 -11.27 -18.31 17.90
CA LEU A 39 -10.61 -19.59 18.22
C LEU A 39 -10.41 -19.74 19.72
N ILE A 40 -9.96 -18.69 20.40
CA ILE A 40 -9.80 -18.68 21.85
C ILE A 40 -11.15 -18.86 22.56
N ASP A 41 -12.20 -18.18 22.11
CA ASP A 41 -13.54 -18.35 22.71
C ASP A 41 -14.05 -19.77 22.54
N ALA A 42 -13.87 -20.37 21.37
CA ALA A 42 -14.25 -21.75 21.11
C ALA A 42 -13.45 -22.74 21.97
N HIS A 43 -12.14 -22.52 22.11
CA HIS A 43 -11.27 -23.32 22.99
C HIS A 43 -11.70 -23.21 24.45
N ASN A 44 -11.89 -22.00 24.95
CA ASN A 44 -12.25 -21.75 26.35
C ASN A 44 -13.62 -22.35 26.71
N ALA A 45 -14.55 -22.39 25.75
CA ALA A 45 -15.83 -23.05 25.92
C ALA A 45 -15.71 -24.59 25.97
N ALA A 46 -14.78 -25.17 25.21
CA ALA A 46 -14.52 -26.60 25.16
C ALA A 46 -13.59 -27.09 26.29
N HIS A 47 -12.67 -26.23 26.76
CA HIS A 47 -11.61 -26.52 27.72
C HIS A 47 -11.56 -25.49 28.86
N PRO A 48 -12.61 -25.39 29.70
CA PRO A 48 -12.66 -24.40 30.78
C PRO A 48 -11.59 -24.63 31.87
N GLU A 49 -10.98 -25.80 31.89
CA GLU A 49 -9.86 -26.14 32.79
C GLU A 49 -8.51 -25.55 32.37
N SER A 50 -8.36 -25.14 31.11
CA SER A 50 -7.10 -24.55 30.58
C SER A 50 -7.38 -23.38 29.64
N PRO A 51 -7.99 -22.29 30.15
CA PRO A 51 -8.40 -21.18 29.32
C PRO A 51 -7.20 -20.38 28.82
N LEU A 52 -7.28 -19.90 27.57
CA LEU A 52 -6.37 -18.92 27.02
C LEU A 52 -6.91 -17.50 27.26
N SER A 53 -6.01 -16.56 27.61
CA SER A 53 -6.38 -15.14 27.74
C SER A 53 -6.28 -14.40 26.42
N LYS A 54 -7.21 -13.50 26.16
CA LYS A 54 -7.16 -12.53 25.08
C LYS A 54 -6.41 -11.24 25.48
N ASP A 55 -6.16 -11.02 26.77
CA ASP A 55 -5.53 -9.79 27.28
C ASP A 55 -4.08 -9.60 26.79
N ASN A 56 -3.42 -10.72 26.43
CA ASN A 56 -2.06 -10.73 25.92
C ASN A 56 -1.99 -10.67 24.38
N ILE A 57 -3.11 -10.34 23.71
CA ILE A 57 -3.16 -10.14 22.26
C ILE A 57 -3.39 -8.67 21.99
N ASN A 58 -2.44 -8.04 21.30
CA ASN A 58 -2.44 -6.61 21.10
C ASN A 58 -2.34 -6.27 19.62
N VAL A 59 -3.14 -5.29 19.17
CA VAL A 59 -3.05 -4.73 17.83
C VAL A 59 -2.50 -3.32 17.91
N LEU A 60 -1.46 -3.02 17.15
CA LEU A 60 -0.92 -1.67 17.00
C LEU A 60 -1.46 -1.03 15.72
N GLU A 61 -2.02 0.15 15.82
CA GLU A 61 -2.42 0.97 14.67
C GLU A 61 -1.86 2.39 14.80
N LYS A 62 -1.10 2.82 13.79
CA LYS A 62 -0.43 4.13 13.81
C LYS A 62 -1.38 5.31 13.69
N SER A 63 -2.55 5.14 13.10
CA SER A 63 -3.56 6.21 12.97
C SER A 63 -4.34 6.40 14.28
N ARG A 64 -5.01 7.55 14.42
CA ARG A 64 -5.85 7.85 15.60
C ARG A 64 -7.07 6.97 15.72
N GLU A 65 -7.54 6.43 14.59
CA GLU A 65 -8.70 5.54 14.50
C GLU A 65 -8.40 4.42 13.52
N VAL A 66 -8.91 3.23 13.78
CA VAL A 66 -8.87 2.12 12.82
C VAL A 66 -9.53 2.54 11.50
N GLY A 67 -8.89 2.24 10.39
CA GLY A 67 -9.38 2.57 9.06
C GLY A 67 -8.98 3.95 8.53
N GLN A 68 -8.54 4.91 9.37
CA GLN A 68 -8.25 6.29 8.96
C GLN A 68 -7.28 6.37 7.77
N HIS A 69 -6.28 5.51 7.71
CA HIS A 69 -5.29 5.45 6.62
C HIS A 69 -5.62 4.41 5.54
N CYS A 70 -6.81 3.78 5.60
CA CYS A 70 -7.21 2.76 4.64
C CYS A 70 -7.80 3.40 3.38
N LEU A 71 -7.19 3.09 2.24
CA LEU A 71 -7.58 3.56 0.91
C LEU A 71 -7.52 2.41 -0.08
N SER A 72 -8.60 2.24 -0.84
CA SER A 72 -8.66 1.32 -1.97
C SER A 72 -9.69 1.80 -2.98
N GLY A 73 -9.77 1.19 -4.14
CA GLY A 73 -10.77 1.43 -5.16
C GLY A 73 -12.22 1.62 -4.68
N ALA A 74 -12.88 0.82 -3.90
CA ALA A 74 -12.63 -0.51 -3.39
C ALA A 74 -13.79 -1.43 -3.78
N LEU A 75 -13.47 -2.61 -4.21
CA LEU A 75 -14.44 -3.68 -4.41
C LEU A 75 -14.11 -4.83 -3.46
N LEU A 76 -15.08 -5.22 -2.65
CA LEU A 76 -14.97 -6.34 -1.72
C LEU A 76 -15.49 -7.61 -2.39
N ASP A 77 -14.61 -8.60 -2.59
CA ASP A 77 -15.01 -9.99 -2.79
C ASP A 77 -15.41 -10.56 -1.42
N PRO A 78 -16.65 -11.02 -1.24
CA PRO A 78 -17.18 -11.36 0.10
C PRO A 78 -16.67 -12.68 0.66
N ARG A 79 -15.90 -13.50 -0.06
CA ARG A 79 -15.52 -14.86 0.34
C ARG A 79 -14.90 -14.92 1.73
N ALA A 80 -13.85 -14.10 1.96
CA ALA A 80 -13.17 -14.10 3.26
C ALA A 80 -14.10 -13.66 4.40
N MET A 81 -14.97 -12.67 4.14
CA MET A 81 -15.93 -12.21 5.15
C MET A 81 -17.00 -13.26 5.47
N ARG A 82 -17.49 -13.98 4.47
CA ARG A 82 -18.46 -15.07 4.70
C ARG A 82 -17.90 -16.21 5.53
N GLU A 83 -16.59 -16.46 5.43
CA GLU A 83 -15.90 -17.41 6.30
C GLU A 83 -15.68 -16.84 7.71
N LEU A 84 -15.28 -15.56 7.83
CA LEU A 84 -14.95 -14.93 9.11
C LEU A 84 -16.19 -14.58 9.93
N LEU A 85 -17.20 -13.98 9.29
CA LEU A 85 -18.47 -13.53 9.90
C LEU A 85 -19.65 -13.88 8.97
N PRO A 86 -20.17 -15.09 9.03
CA PRO A 86 -21.36 -15.47 8.28
C PRO A 86 -22.53 -14.51 8.54
N GLY A 87 -23.13 -13.98 7.49
CA GLY A 87 -24.22 -13.01 7.59
C GLY A 87 -23.77 -11.54 7.76
N PHE A 88 -22.49 -11.25 7.60
CA PHE A 88 -21.92 -9.90 7.72
C PHE A 88 -22.63 -8.86 6.84
N GLU A 89 -23.26 -9.26 5.75
CA GLU A 89 -23.98 -8.39 4.82
C GLU A 89 -25.13 -7.61 5.49
N GLN A 90 -25.60 -8.07 6.64
CA GLN A 90 -26.70 -7.42 7.40
C GLN A 90 -26.20 -6.25 8.27
N GLU A 91 -24.90 -6.23 8.62
CA GLU A 91 -24.34 -5.27 9.58
C GLU A 91 -23.22 -4.42 8.96
N ALA A 92 -22.47 -4.96 7.99
CA ALA A 92 -21.32 -4.27 7.42
C ALA A 92 -21.75 -3.05 6.59
N PRO A 93 -20.92 -1.99 6.59
CA PRO A 93 -21.20 -0.76 5.84
C PRO A 93 -20.91 -0.94 4.34
N LEU A 94 -21.74 -1.73 3.67
CA LEU A 94 -21.67 -1.97 2.22
C LEU A 94 -22.40 -0.84 1.49
N ASP A 95 -21.76 -0.25 0.48
CA ASP A 95 -22.33 0.87 -0.28
C ASP A 95 -23.30 0.39 -1.35
N ALA A 96 -22.85 -0.55 -2.19
CA ALA A 96 -23.65 -1.11 -3.27
C ALA A 96 -23.22 -2.54 -3.63
N GLU A 97 -24.15 -3.40 -3.99
CA GLU A 97 -23.82 -4.62 -4.73
C GLU A 97 -23.48 -4.27 -6.18
N VAL A 98 -22.51 -4.96 -6.77
CA VAL A 98 -22.16 -4.76 -8.19
C VAL A 98 -23.25 -5.32 -9.07
N THR A 99 -23.87 -4.44 -9.86
CA THR A 99 -25.01 -4.78 -10.73
C THR A 99 -24.62 -4.87 -12.21
N GLN A 100 -23.58 -4.13 -12.62
CA GLN A 100 -23.10 -4.14 -14.01
C GLN A 100 -21.64 -3.74 -14.10
N GLU A 101 -20.93 -4.29 -15.07
CA GLU A 101 -19.54 -4.00 -15.35
C GLU A 101 -19.33 -3.60 -16.79
N SER A 102 -18.32 -2.77 -17.01
CA SER A 102 -17.84 -2.46 -18.36
C SER A 102 -16.35 -2.17 -18.41
N VAL A 103 -15.72 -2.51 -19.51
CA VAL A 103 -14.30 -2.23 -19.78
C VAL A 103 -14.18 -1.40 -21.05
N TRP A 104 -13.37 -0.34 -20.99
CA TRP A 104 -13.18 0.61 -22.07
C TRP A 104 -11.70 0.76 -22.41
N ILE A 105 -11.41 0.82 -23.70
CA ILE A 105 -10.09 1.21 -24.20
C ILE A 105 -10.17 2.68 -24.60
N LEU A 106 -9.32 3.50 -24.01
CA LEU A 106 -9.23 4.93 -24.31
C LEU A 106 -8.02 5.22 -25.17
N THR A 107 -8.20 6.05 -26.17
CA THR A 107 -7.13 6.66 -26.96
C THR A 107 -7.22 8.17 -26.80
N LYS A 108 -6.21 8.94 -27.17
CA LYS A 108 -6.22 10.42 -27.01
C LYS A 108 -7.53 11.10 -27.45
N LYS A 109 -8.21 10.56 -28.46
CA LYS A 109 -9.45 11.14 -29.02
C LYS A 109 -10.64 10.17 -29.01
N GLY A 110 -10.41 8.88 -28.80
CA GLY A 110 -11.40 7.81 -28.92
C GLY A 110 -11.72 7.13 -27.58
N GLN A 111 -12.86 6.46 -27.57
CA GLN A 111 -13.27 5.58 -26.47
C GLN A 111 -14.01 4.39 -27.07
N HIS A 112 -13.62 3.18 -26.69
CA HIS A 112 -14.15 1.94 -27.24
C HIS A 112 -14.53 1.00 -26.10
N LYS A 113 -15.81 0.70 -25.97
CA LYS A 113 -16.30 -0.30 -25.00
C LYS A 113 -15.99 -1.69 -25.55
N LEU A 114 -15.41 -2.55 -24.70
CA LEU A 114 -15.26 -3.96 -25.06
C LEU A 114 -16.63 -4.63 -25.13
N PRO A 115 -16.87 -5.49 -26.15
CA PRO A 115 -18.15 -6.18 -26.30
C PRO A 115 -18.39 -7.21 -25.18
N ILE A 116 -17.33 -7.70 -24.55
CA ILE A 116 -17.37 -8.68 -23.47
C ILE A 116 -16.42 -8.20 -22.37
N VAL A 117 -16.89 -8.25 -21.11
CA VAL A 117 -16.03 -8.03 -19.94
C VAL A 117 -15.13 -9.25 -19.76
N PRO A 118 -13.79 -9.09 -19.75
CA PRO A 118 -12.88 -10.19 -19.48
C PRO A 118 -13.21 -10.90 -18.16
N PRO A 119 -13.14 -12.24 -18.10
CA PRO A 119 -13.53 -12.99 -16.91
C PRO A 119 -12.91 -12.49 -15.60
N PRO A 120 -11.61 -12.10 -15.53
CA PRO A 120 -11.01 -11.59 -14.30
C PRO A 120 -11.61 -10.27 -13.78
N LEU A 121 -12.24 -9.48 -14.66
CA LEU A 121 -12.84 -8.18 -14.35
C LEU A 121 -14.37 -8.27 -14.17
N ARG A 122 -14.91 -9.48 -14.06
CA ARG A 122 -16.31 -9.69 -13.71
C ARG A 122 -16.46 -9.63 -12.19
N ASP A 123 -17.29 -8.71 -11.74
CA ASP A 123 -17.41 -8.35 -10.33
C ASP A 123 -18.79 -8.62 -9.75
N HIS A 124 -19.66 -9.29 -10.50
CA HIS A 124 -21.00 -9.65 -10.04
C HIS A 124 -20.93 -10.45 -8.73
N GLY A 125 -21.71 -10.02 -7.73
CA GLY A 125 -21.69 -10.59 -6.39
C GLY A 125 -20.62 -10.01 -5.45
N ASN A 126 -19.81 -9.06 -5.92
CA ASN A 126 -18.94 -8.23 -5.07
C ASN A 126 -19.69 -6.97 -4.62
N TYR A 127 -19.10 -6.26 -3.66
CA TYR A 127 -19.66 -5.03 -3.11
C TYR A 127 -18.72 -3.85 -3.32
N VAL A 128 -19.28 -2.72 -3.74
CA VAL A 128 -18.61 -1.41 -3.63
C VAL A 128 -18.63 -1.01 -2.16
N ILE A 129 -17.49 -0.64 -1.63
CA ILE A 129 -17.34 -0.24 -0.22
C ILE A 129 -16.45 0.99 -0.07
N SER A 130 -16.59 1.69 1.05
CA SER A 130 -15.53 2.51 1.60
C SER A 130 -14.62 1.63 2.45
N LEU A 131 -13.35 1.46 2.05
CA LEU A 131 -12.43 0.63 2.82
C LEU A 131 -12.16 1.21 4.21
N ASN A 132 -12.17 2.54 4.34
CA ASN A 132 -12.07 3.23 5.62
C ASN A 132 -13.22 2.81 6.57
N ARG A 133 -14.47 2.98 6.14
CA ARG A 133 -15.65 2.63 6.96
C ARG A 133 -15.74 1.15 7.26
N PHE A 134 -15.43 0.33 6.26
CA PHE A 134 -15.43 -1.13 6.43
C PHE A 134 -14.39 -1.59 7.45
N THR A 135 -13.15 -1.07 7.38
CA THR A 135 -12.10 -1.44 8.33
C THR A 135 -12.40 -0.91 9.73
N LYS A 136 -12.99 0.29 9.85
CA LYS A 136 -13.44 0.84 11.14
C LYS A 136 -14.50 -0.06 11.79
N TRP A 137 -15.49 -0.51 11.02
CA TRP A 137 -16.51 -1.45 11.49
C TRP A 137 -15.88 -2.80 11.91
N LEU A 138 -14.93 -3.30 11.13
CA LEU A 138 -14.24 -4.55 11.48
C LEU A 138 -13.41 -4.40 12.77
N GLY A 139 -12.79 -3.23 12.99
CA GLY A 139 -12.13 -2.89 14.26
C GLY A 139 -13.07 -2.93 15.45
N GLN A 140 -14.29 -2.40 15.32
CA GLN A 140 -15.32 -2.51 16.36
C GLN A 140 -15.64 -3.98 16.68
N LYS A 141 -15.73 -4.86 15.66
CA LYS A 141 -15.93 -6.29 15.88
C LYS A 141 -14.77 -6.96 16.64
N VAL A 142 -13.54 -6.49 16.40
CA VAL A 142 -12.35 -6.95 17.13
C VAL A 142 -12.41 -6.53 18.60
N GLU A 143 -12.77 -5.28 18.88
CA GLU A 143 -12.93 -4.77 20.26
C GLU A 143 -14.11 -5.47 20.99
N GLU A 144 -15.24 -5.67 20.31
CA GLU A 144 -16.38 -6.44 20.83
C GLU A 144 -15.99 -7.90 21.17
N ALA A 145 -15.03 -8.47 20.41
CA ALA A 145 -14.49 -9.80 20.69
C ALA A 145 -13.44 -9.81 21.83
N GLY A 146 -13.12 -8.65 22.44
CA GLY A 146 -12.27 -8.54 23.62
C GLY A 146 -10.76 -8.40 23.31
N ILE A 147 -10.38 -8.05 22.07
CA ILE A 147 -8.98 -7.75 21.71
C ILE A 147 -8.73 -6.25 21.83
N THR A 148 -7.60 -5.87 22.43
CA THR A 148 -7.20 -4.46 22.57
C THR A 148 -6.52 -3.93 21.32
N ILE A 149 -7.00 -2.78 20.81
CA ILE A 149 -6.39 -2.06 19.70
C ILE A 149 -5.75 -0.76 20.22
N PHE A 150 -4.44 -0.65 20.12
CA PHE A 150 -3.69 0.55 20.47
C PHE A 150 -3.60 1.47 19.26
N THR A 151 -4.49 2.45 19.16
CA THR A 151 -4.47 3.47 18.11
C THR A 151 -3.51 4.61 18.46
N GLY A 152 -2.88 5.21 17.44
CA GLY A 152 -1.84 6.22 17.62
C GLY A 152 -0.49 5.64 18.03
N PHE A 153 -0.27 4.32 17.87
CA PHE A 153 1.00 3.65 18.13
C PHE A 153 1.51 2.97 16.85
N ALA A 154 2.64 3.45 16.36
CA ALA A 154 3.31 2.86 15.21
C ALA A 154 4.38 1.84 15.66
N GLY A 155 4.51 0.72 14.96
CA GLY A 155 5.71 -0.11 15.05
C GLY A 155 6.89 0.62 14.43
N SER A 156 7.89 0.99 15.23
CA SER A 156 9.05 1.75 14.78
C SER A 156 10.22 0.86 14.39
N GLU A 157 10.49 -0.18 15.17
CA GLU A 157 11.55 -1.16 14.92
C GLU A 157 11.20 -2.53 15.51
N LEU A 158 11.81 -3.58 14.99
CA LEU A 158 11.66 -4.94 15.53
C LEU A 158 12.58 -5.12 16.74
N LEU A 159 12.10 -5.85 17.74
CA LEU A 159 12.92 -6.35 18.82
C LEU A 159 13.43 -7.74 18.43
N TRP A 160 14.72 -7.92 18.48
CA TRP A 160 15.39 -9.18 18.15
C TRP A 160 15.89 -9.88 19.42
N GLU A 161 15.89 -11.19 19.40
CA GLU A 161 16.41 -11.96 20.54
C GLU A 161 17.93 -11.95 20.54
N ASP A 162 18.55 -11.90 19.34
CA ASP A 162 19.99 -11.84 19.10
C ASP A 162 20.31 -10.97 17.86
N GLU A 163 21.61 -10.83 17.56
CA GLU A 163 22.10 -10.06 16.40
C GLU A 163 22.20 -10.90 15.11
N SER A 164 21.66 -12.14 15.08
CA SER A 164 21.70 -12.99 13.89
C SER A 164 20.92 -12.38 12.73
N ASP A 165 21.49 -12.45 11.53
CA ASP A 165 20.84 -12.12 10.27
C ASP A 165 20.48 -13.38 9.45
N ASP A 166 20.73 -14.57 10.00
CA ASP A 166 20.39 -15.84 9.37
C ASP A 166 18.91 -16.16 9.61
N VAL A 167 18.15 -16.28 8.54
CA VAL A 167 16.70 -16.53 8.55
C VAL A 167 16.29 -17.80 9.31
N GLU A 168 17.18 -18.78 9.42
CA GLU A 168 16.88 -20.03 10.12
C GLU A 168 17.08 -19.90 11.65
N THR A 169 17.89 -18.97 12.09
CA THR A 169 18.23 -18.79 13.52
C THR A 169 17.71 -17.50 14.11
N ALA A 170 17.67 -16.42 13.34
CA ALA A 170 17.19 -15.11 13.80
C ALA A 170 15.76 -15.19 14.31
N ARG A 171 15.53 -14.61 15.51
CA ARG A 171 14.22 -14.59 16.15
C ARG A 171 13.73 -13.18 16.42
N VAL A 172 12.53 -12.88 15.98
CA VAL A 172 11.83 -11.67 16.38
C VAL A 172 11.21 -11.89 17.76
N ALA A 173 11.53 -11.00 18.69
CA ALA A 173 11.07 -11.03 20.08
C ALA A 173 10.02 -9.97 20.41
N GLY A 174 9.48 -9.30 19.38
CA GLY A 174 8.46 -8.25 19.56
C GLY A 174 8.71 -7.03 18.69
N VAL A 175 8.11 -5.91 19.08
CA VAL A 175 8.17 -4.63 18.38
C VAL A 175 8.28 -3.47 19.35
N ARG A 176 9.10 -2.47 19.03
CA ARG A 176 9.14 -1.17 19.70
C ARG A 176 8.19 -0.20 19.03
N THR A 177 7.42 0.55 19.82
CA THR A 177 6.63 1.67 19.29
C THR A 177 7.46 2.95 19.21
N ASP A 178 6.95 3.94 18.46
CA ASP A 178 7.60 5.23 18.29
C ASP A 178 7.57 6.07 19.58
N ASP A 179 8.61 6.91 19.75
CA ASP A 179 8.62 7.98 20.76
C ASP A 179 7.67 9.10 20.34
N LYS A 180 6.94 9.66 21.30
CA LYS A 180 6.03 10.80 21.10
C LYS A 180 6.58 12.06 21.74
N GLY A 181 6.19 13.22 21.20
CA GLY A 181 6.64 14.50 21.73
C GLY A 181 8.14 14.76 21.51
N VAL A 182 8.64 14.41 20.32
CA VAL A 182 10.02 14.69 19.89
C VAL A 182 10.00 15.85 18.90
N ASP A 183 10.89 16.85 19.08
CA ASP A 183 11.02 17.98 18.15
C ASP A 183 11.74 17.59 16.84
N LYS A 184 11.76 18.50 15.88
CA LYS A 184 12.38 18.25 14.57
C LYS A 184 13.90 18.05 14.61
N GLU A 185 14.57 18.44 15.67
CA GLU A 185 15.99 18.19 15.92
C GLU A 185 16.24 16.87 16.70
N GLY A 186 15.19 16.08 17.00
CA GLY A 186 15.30 14.81 17.69
C GLY A 186 15.34 14.91 19.22
N ARG A 187 15.00 16.08 19.81
CA ARG A 187 15.04 16.31 21.24
C ARG A 187 13.67 16.16 21.89
N PRO A 188 13.59 15.62 23.12
CA PRO A 188 12.35 15.53 23.86
C PRO A 188 11.69 16.90 24.11
N LYS A 189 10.41 17.03 23.80
CA LYS A 189 9.54 18.17 24.15
C LYS A 189 8.95 18.01 25.56
N GLY A 190 8.23 19.01 26.06
CA GLY A 190 7.59 18.97 27.38
C GLY A 190 6.50 17.89 27.54
N ASN A 191 5.99 17.35 26.44
CA ASN A 191 5.03 16.26 26.37
C ASN A 191 5.66 14.94 25.85
N PHE A 192 6.97 14.79 26.05
CA PHE A 192 7.67 13.58 25.62
C PHE A 192 7.16 12.34 26.35
N GLU A 193 6.89 11.30 25.58
CA GLU A 193 6.56 9.96 26.04
C GLU A 193 7.41 8.94 25.29
N PRO A 194 8.22 8.13 25.99
CA PRO A 194 9.01 7.09 25.32
C PRO A 194 8.11 6.03 24.73
N GLY A 195 8.53 5.45 23.61
CA GLY A 195 7.90 4.28 23.05
C GLY A 195 7.98 3.06 23.98
N TYR A 196 7.09 2.11 23.77
CA TYR A 196 7.01 0.87 24.53
C TYR A 196 7.76 -0.24 23.79
N ASP A 197 8.45 -1.10 24.54
CA ASP A 197 8.95 -2.37 24.05
C ASP A 197 7.90 -3.46 24.32
N LEU A 198 7.14 -3.82 23.29
CA LEU A 198 6.18 -4.93 23.35
C LEU A 198 6.91 -6.22 23.00
N ARG A 199 7.28 -6.99 24.04
CA ARG A 199 7.87 -8.32 23.85
C ARG A 199 6.77 -9.32 23.56
N ALA A 200 6.90 -10.07 22.47
CA ALA A 200 5.88 -10.99 22.01
C ALA A 200 6.47 -12.35 21.63
N LYS A 201 5.74 -13.42 21.92
CA LYS A 201 6.09 -14.75 21.43
C LYS A 201 5.92 -14.84 19.92
N ILE A 202 4.91 -14.16 19.37
CA ILE A 202 4.61 -14.10 17.95
C ILE A 202 4.33 -12.63 17.55
N THR A 203 5.08 -12.12 16.58
CA THR A 203 4.89 -10.80 15.97
C THR A 203 4.32 -10.95 14.56
N ILE A 204 3.14 -10.42 14.32
CA ILE A 204 2.42 -10.52 13.05
C ILE A 204 2.45 -9.17 12.35
N LEU A 205 3.09 -9.08 11.17
CA LEU A 205 3.27 -7.84 10.43
C LEU A 205 2.21 -7.70 9.33
N ALA A 206 1.24 -6.82 9.56
CA ALA A 206 0.10 -6.52 8.69
C ALA A 206 0.08 -5.04 8.22
N GLU A 207 1.26 -4.44 8.02
CA GLU A 207 1.46 -3.00 7.82
C GLU A 207 1.14 -2.50 6.40
N GLY A 208 0.68 -3.41 5.52
CA GLY A 208 0.39 -3.09 4.12
C GLY A 208 1.66 -2.91 3.28
N THR A 209 1.50 -2.29 2.10
CA THR A 209 2.59 -2.07 1.15
C THR A 209 3.77 -1.38 1.79
N ARG A 210 4.98 -1.96 1.67
CA ARG A 210 6.23 -1.40 2.23
C ARG A 210 6.07 -1.04 3.70
N GLY A 211 5.54 -1.96 4.52
CA GLY A 211 5.44 -1.81 5.97
C GLY A 211 6.80 -1.50 6.59
N ASN A 212 6.87 -0.71 7.64
CA ASN A 212 8.14 -0.28 8.23
C ASN A 212 8.92 -1.47 8.83
N CYS A 213 8.30 -2.19 9.76
CA CYS A 213 8.90 -3.39 10.36
C CYS A 213 9.00 -4.54 9.36
N ALA A 214 8.01 -4.69 8.46
CA ALA A 214 8.07 -5.69 7.39
C ALA A 214 9.25 -5.46 6.45
N LYS A 215 9.54 -4.21 6.11
CA LYS A 215 10.68 -3.82 5.27
C LYS A 215 12.02 -4.10 5.97
N GLU A 216 12.11 -3.80 7.26
CA GLU A 216 13.26 -4.16 8.10
C GLU A 216 13.50 -5.67 8.08
N LEU A 217 12.47 -6.45 8.38
CA LEU A 217 12.52 -7.91 8.41
C LEU A 217 13.00 -8.49 7.07
N ILE A 218 12.34 -8.07 5.98
CA ILE A 218 12.63 -8.56 4.63
C ILE A 218 14.09 -8.27 4.24
N GLN A 219 14.57 -7.06 4.52
CA GLN A 219 15.92 -6.65 4.16
C GLN A 219 16.97 -7.33 5.04
N ARG A 220 16.77 -7.36 6.37
CA ARG A 220 17.72 -7.95 7.31
C ARG A 220 17.93 -9.43 7.05
N LEU A 221 16.84 -10.15 6.80
CA LEU A 221 16.89 -11.61 6.59
C LEU A 221 17.00 -12.02 5.12
N GLY A 222 17.12 -11.07 4.18
CA GLY A 222 17.25 -11.36 2.75
C GLY A 222 16.08 -12.17 2.17
N LEU A 223 14.84 -11.84 2.55
CA LEU A 223 13.66 -12.66 2.23
C LEU A 223 13.14 -12.47 0.79
N GLU A 224 13.63 -11.48 0.04
CA GLU A 224 13.25 -11.26 -1.36
C GLU A 224 13.95 -12.24 -2.29
N ASP A 225 13.22 -12.74 -3.28
CA ASP A 225 13.80 -13.54 -4.36
C ASP A 225 14.54 -12.63 -5.34
N ALA A 226 15.81 -12.91 -5.62
CA ALA A 226 16.64 -12.12 -6.52
C ALA A 226 16.15 -12.12 -7.98
N GLU A 227 15.38 -13.14 -8.41
CA GLU A 227 14.82 -13.25 -9.76
C GLU A 227 13.38 -12.65 -9.85
N HIS A 228 12.74 -12.48 -8.70
CA HIS A 228 11.33 -12.04 -8.64
C HIS A 228 11.16 -10.87 -7.67
N ALA A 229 11.85 -9.76 -7.95
CA ALA A 229 11.69 -8.54 -7.15
C ALA A 229 10.23 -8.06 -7.15
N GLN A 230 9.79 -7.50 -6.03
CA GLN A 230 8.44 -6.95 -5.91
C GLN A 230 8.24 -5.76 -6.85
N THR A 231 7.11 -5.74 -7.53
CA THR A 231 6.64 -4.62 -8.37
C THR A 231 5.42 -3.96 -7.76
N TYR A 232 5.28 -2.67 -8.01
CA TYR A 232 4.25 -1.86 -7.37
C TYR A 232 3.49 -1.01 -8.39
N GLY A 233 2.29 -0.58 -8.00
CA GLY A 233 1.55 0.47 -8.68
C GLY A 233 1.14 1.56 -7.70
N LEU A 234 0.96 2.78 -8.19
CA LEU A 234 0.39 3.88 -7.43
C LEU A 234 -1.06 4.10 -7.86
N GLY A 235 -1.99 3.86 -6.96
CA GLY A 235 -3.39 4.22 -7.13
C GLY A 235 -3.64 5.62 -6.55
N ILE A 236 -4.17 6.52 -7.39
CA ILE A 236 -4.70 7.81 -6.97
C ILE A 236 -6.22 7.74 -7.09
N LYS A 237 -6.90 8.15 -6.04
CA LYS A 237 -8.37 8.10 -5.93
C LYS A 237 -8.95 9.44 -5.55
N GLU A 238 -10.04 9.78 -6.17
CA GLU A 238 -10.92 10.87 -5.76
C GLU A 238 -12.35 10.34 -5.53
N LEU A 239 -13.03 10.96 -4.59
CA LEU A 239 -14.47 10.79 -4.37
C LEU A 239 -15.18 12.01 -4.91
N TRP A 240 -16.18 11.78 -5.77
CA TRP A 240 -16.90 12.83 -6.47
C TRP A 240 -18.39 12.79 -6.21
N GLU A 241 -18.97 13.92 -5.78
CA GLU A 241 -20.38 14.17 -5.96
C GLU A 241 -20.61 14.47 -7.44
N ILE A 242 -21.50 13.72 -8.09
CA ILE A 242 -21.77 13.80 -9.53
C ILE A 242 -23.25 14.08 -9.80
N PRO A 243 -23.59 14.68 -10.93
CA PRO A 243 -24.99 14.78 -11.34
C PRO A 243 -25.64 13.41 -11.49
N ALA A 244 -26.86 13.27 -11.00
CA ALA A 244 -27.61 12.02 -11.06
C ALA A 244 -27.74 11.47 -12.50
N GLY A 245 -27.71 10.14 -12.63
CA GLY A 245 -27.80 9.45 -13.91
C GLY A 245 -26.51 9.41 -14.74
N ARG A 246 -25.36 9.83 -14.18
CA ARG A 246 -24.05 9.74 -14.84
C ARG A 246 -23.41 8.36 -14.68
N VAL A 247 -23.51 7.80 -13.49
CA VAL A 247 -23.09 6.43 -13.14
C VAL A 247 -24.17 5.88 -12.23
N ALA A 248 -24.60 4.66 -12.46
CA ALA A 248 -25.61 4.02 -11.61
C ALA A 248 -24.99 3.48 -10.30
N LYS A 249 -25.77 3.39 -9.24
CA LYS A 249 -25.37 2.69 -8.02
C LYS A 249 -24.99 1.25 -8.34
N GLY A 250 -23.80 0.80 -7.93
CA GLY A 250 -23.27 -0.55 -8.20
C GLY A 250 -22.73 -0.74 -9.62
N GLU A 251 -22.65 0.31 -10.44
CA GLU A 251 -21.95 0.24 -11.73
C GLU A 251 -20.45 0.30 -11.55
N VAL A 252 -19.74 -0.62 -12.22
CA VAL A 252 -18.28 -0.74 -12.21
C VAL A 252 -17.76 -0.53 -13.64
N ILE A 253 -16.87 0.43 -13.80
CA ILE A 253 -16.27 0.77 -15.09
C ILE A 253 -14.75 0.72 -14.96
N TYR A 254 -14.09 -0.06 -15.81
CA TYR A 254 -12.65 -0.07 -15.97
C TYR A 254 -12.25 0.58 -17.27
N THR A 255 -11.10 1.27 -17.25
CA THR A 255 -10.51 1.79 -18.49
C THR A 255 -9.03 1.44 -18.57
N MET A 256 -8.50 1.31 -19.79
CA MET A 256 -7.08 1.15 -20.05
C MET A 256 -6.67 1.98 -21.26
N GLY A 257 -5.36 2.22 -21.41
CA GLY A 257 -4.78 3.06 -22.46
C GLY A 257 -4.61 4.51 -22.02
N TYR A 258 -5.09 5.49 -22.83
CA TYR A 258 -4.88 6.91 -22.52
C TYR A 258 -5.26 7.30 -21.08
N PRO A 259 -4.44 8.12 -20.37
CA PRO A 259 -3.28 8.91 -20.83
C PRO A 259 -1.95 8.15 -20.95
N LEU A 260 -1.83 6.97 -20.35
CA LEU A 260 -0.61 6.15 -20.49
C LEU A 260 -0.42 5.73 -21.95
N THR A 261 0.82 5.51 -22.32
CA THR A 261 1.17 4.97 -23.62
C THR A 261 1.07 3.43 -23.63
N SER A 262 1.43 2.80 -24.72
CA SER A 262 1.46 1.33 -24.75
C SER A 262 2.63 0.72 -23.97
N ARG A 263 3.56 1.54 -23.46
CA ARG A 263 4.75 1.08 -22.73
C ARG A 263 4.53 1.04 -21.22
N GLU A 264 3.60 1.84 -20.69
CA GLU A 264 3.30 1.90 -19.27
C GLU A 264 2.09 1.03 -18.94
N TYR A 265 2.15 0.38 -17.77
CA TYR A 265 1.04 -0.39 -17.21
C TYR A 265 0.15 0.49 -16.35
N GLY A 266 -1.18 0.35 -16.49
CA GLY A 266 -2.12 1.08 -15.66
C GLY A 266 -3.50 1.26 -16.29
N GLY A 267 -4.36 2.00 -15.59
CA GLY A 267 -5.72 2.26 -16.02
C GLY A 267 -6.56 2.93 -14.95
N ALA A 268 -7.78 3.32 -15.32
CA ALA A 268 -8.70 3.96 -14.39
C ALA A 268 -9.88 3.06 -14.03
N TRP A 269 -10.50 3.40 -12.92
CA TRP A 269 -11.81 2.87 -12.53
C TRP A 269 -12.79 3.99 -12.21
N VAL A 270 -14.08 3.68 -12.38
CA VAL A 270 -15.19 4.48 -11.87
C VAL A 270 -16.20 3.53 -11.25
N TYR A 271 -16.49 3.71 -9.96
CA TYR A 271 -17.46 2.89 -9.23
C TYR A 271 -18.60 3.76 -8.70
N GLY A 272 -19.84 3.40 -9.04
CA GLY A 272 -21.03 4.05 -8.52
C GLY A 272 -21.33 3.62 -7.09
N ILE A 273 -21.06 4.52 -6.15
CA ILE A 273 -21.37 4.33 -4.72
C ILE A 273 -22.88 4.57 -4.49
N SER A 274 -23.39 5.63 -5.09
CA SER A 274 -24.82 5.96 -5.16
C SER A 274 -25.11 6.64 -6.51
N ASP A 275 -26.35 7.05 -6.74
CA ASP A 275 -26.74 7.75 -7.97
C ASP A 275 -26.08 9.13 -8.13
N THR A 276 -25.49 9.66 -7.05
CA THR A 276 -24.86 10.98 -7.01
C THR A 276 -23.45 10.98 -6.41
N LEU A 277 -22.88 9.81 -6.11
CA LEU A 277 -21.55 9.68 -5.54
C LEU A 277 -20.76 8.58 -6.27
N ALA A 278 -19.58 8.92 -6.77
CA ALA A 278 -18.70 8.01 -7.48
C ALA A 278 -17.29 8.01 -6.92
N SER A 279 -16.68 6.81 -6.84
CA SER A 279 -15.25 6.62 -6.65
C SER A 279 -14.58 6.63 -8.01
N VAL A 280 -13.62 7.51 -8.22
CA VAL A 280 -12.88 7.64 -9.47
C VAL A 280 -11.40 7.59 -9.16
N GLY A 281 -10.64 6.79 -9.90
CA GLY A 281 -9.21 6.75 -9.70
C GLY A 281 -8.45 6.22 -10.89
N TYR A 282 -7.13 6.32 -10.77
CA TYR A 282 -6.19 5.87 -11.78
C TYR A 282 -5.02 5.16 -11.12
N VAL A 283 -4.66 4.02 -11.65
CA VAL A 283 -3.45 3.30 -11.24
C VAL A 283 -2.37 3.48 -12.30
N THR A 284 -1.17 3.87 -11.85
CA THR A 284 0.04 3.91 -12.67
C THR A 284 1.01 2.87 -12.15
N GLY A 285 1.45 1.93 -12.99
CA GLY A 285 2.52 1.01 -12.64
C GLY A 285 3.81 1.77 -12.32
N LEU A 286 4.49 1.37 -11.27
CA LEU A 286 5.73 1.99 -10.82
C LEU A 286 6.96 1.27 -11.42
N ASP A 287 6.87 0.92 -12.69
CA ASP A 287 7.89 0.28 -13.50
C ASP A 287 8.12 1.00 -14.83
N TYR A 288 7.73 2.28 -14.89
CA TYR A 288 7.92 3.14 -16.05
C TYR A 288 9.40 3.52 -16.24
N GLN A 289 9.77 3.79 -17.50
CA GLN A 289 11.15 4.10 -17.90
C GLN A 289 11.49 5.60 -17.76
N ASP A 290 10.53 6.50 -18.06
CA ASP A 290 10.79 7.94 -18.02
C ASP A 290 10.73 8.46 -16.56
N PRO A 291 11.87 8.93 -15.99
CA PRO A 291 11.94 9.44 -14.62
C PRO A 291 11.04 10.65 -14.36
N ARG A 292 10.55 11.30 -15.41
CA ARG A 292 9.66 12.46 -15.33
C ARG A 292 8.19 12.08 -15.36
N THR A 293 7.87 10.78 -15.38
CA THR A 293 6.48 10.31 -15.30
C THR A 293 5.84 10.82 -14.01
N ASP A 294 4.70 11.46 -14.18
CA ASP A 294 3.95 12.13 -13.12
C ASP A 294 2.56 11.46 -12.97
N PRO A 295 2.38 10.54 -12.02
CA PRO A 295 1.11 9.83 -11.84
C PRO A 295 -0.06 10.76 -11.51
N HIS A 296 0.18 11.84 -10.76
CA HIS A 296 -0.85 12.84 -10.47
C HIS A 296 -1.33 13.49 -11.77
N HIS A 297 -0.38 13.94 -12.61
CA HIS A 297 -0.72 14.53 -13.89
C HIS A 297 -1.39 13.53 -14.85
N VAL A 298 -0.98 12.26 -14.86
CA VAL A 298 -1.66 11.19 -15.61
C VAL A 298 -3.14 11.14 -15.20
N PHE A 299 -3.44 11.14 -13.91
CA PHE A 299 -4.81 11.13 -13.43
C PHE A 299 -5.58 12.40 -13.81
N GLN A 300 -4.97 13.60 -13.69
CA GLN A 300 -5.61 14.85 -14.13
C GLN A 300 -5.90 14.85 -15.64
N SER A 301 -4.99 14.28 -16.45
CA SER A 301 -5.18 14.13 -17.90
C SER A 301 -6.32 13.15 -18.25
N PHE A 302 -6.47 12.07 -17.47
CA PHE A 302 -7.61 11.17 -17.61
C PHE A 302 -8.93 11.91 -17.37
N LYS A 303 -9.03 12.75 -16.35
CA LYS A 303 -10.24 13.53 -16.06
C LYS A 303 -10.63 14.50 -17.19
N GLN A 304 -9.64 15.03 -17.92
CA GLN A 304 -9.88 15.87 -19.09
C GLN A 304 -10.39 15.11 -20.31
N HIS A 305 -10.18 13.79 -20.37
CA HIS A 305 -10.69 12.99 -21.47
C HIS A 305 -12.23 13.01 -21.53
N LYS A 306 -12.79 13.05 -22.75
CA LYS A 306 -14.26 13.13 -22.96
C LYS A 306 -15.06 12.05 -22.21
N PHE A 307 -14.45 10.88 -21.98
CA PHE A 307 -15.05 9.79 -21.23
C PHE A 307 -15.27 10.19 -19.76
N ALA A 308 -14.21 10.57 -19.05
CA ALA A 308 -14.28 10.95 -17.65
C ALA A 308 -15.04 12.28 -17.46
N ARG A 309 -14.79 13.23 -18.36
CA ARG A 309 -15.47 14.52 -18.36
C ARG A 309 -17.00 14.39 -18.39
N ARG A 310 -17.54 13.50 -19.20
CA ARG A 310 -18.98 13.22 -19.26
C ARG A 310 -19.55 12.79 -17.92
N ILE A 311 -18.76 12.10 -17.10
CA ILE A 311 -19.16 11.62 -15.78
C ILE A 311 -19.04 12.74 -14.73
N LEU A 312 -17.93 13.48 -14.75
CA LEU A 312 -17.51 14.37 -13.67
C LEU A 312 -17.96 15.82 -13.86
N GLU A 313 -18.22 16.27 -15.10
CA GLU A 313 -18.57 17.68 -15.38
C GLU A 313 -19.86 18.08 -14.69
N GLY A 314 -19.80 19.18 -13.94
CA GLY A 314 -20.89 19.66 -13.08
C GLY A 314 -20.91 19.02 -11.70
N GLY A 315 -20.00 18.09 -11.41
CA GLY A 315 -19.78 17.49 -10.09
C GLY A 315 -18.80 18.29 -9.24
N LYS A 316 -18.53 17.75 -8.04
CA LYS A 316 -17.59 18.31 -7.06
C LYS A 316 -16.73 17.22 -6.47
N MET A 317 -15.41 17.38 -6.49
CA MET A 317 -14.49 16.52 -5.77
C MET A 317 -14.61 16.80 -4.26
N VAL A 318 -14.77 15.74 -3.46
CA VAL A 318 -14.95 15.82 -2.00
C VAL A 318 -13.79 15.22 -1.21
N ARG A 319 -13.09 14.23 -1.76
CA ARG A 319 -11.94 13.60 -1.13
C ARG A 319 -10.89 13.23 -2.17
N TYR A 320 -9.65 13.17 -1.72
CA TYR A 320 -8.48 12.74 -2.48
C TYR A 320 -7.61 11.80 -1.66
N GLY A 321 -6.96 10.83 -2.30
CA GLY A 321 -5.99 9.98 -1.65
C GLY A 321 -5.10 9.26 -2.64
N ALA A 322 -3.95 8.79 -2.15
CA ALA A 322 -3.01 8.02 -2.94
C ALA A 322 -2.40 6.90 -2.10
N LYS A 323 -2.25 5.71 -2.69
CA LYS A 323 -1.68 4.53 -2.03
C LYS A 323 -1.00 3.65 -3.06
N THR A 324 0.16 3.11 -2.69
CA THR A 324 0.80 2.06 -3.48
C THR A 324 0.21 0.70 -3.14
N LEU A 325 0.31 -0.22 -4.09
CA LEU A 325 -0.15 -1.60 -3.97
C LEU A 325 0.86 -2.55 -4.65
N PRO A 326 1.09 -3.77 -4.11
CA PRO A 326 2.01 -4.73 -4.70
C PRO A 326 1.38 -5.40 -5.91
N TYR A 327 2.12 -5.48 -7.02
CA TYR A 327 1.63 -6.08 -8.27
C TYR A 327 2.29 -7.39 -8.64
N GLY A 328 3.38 -7.74 -7.98
CA GLY A 328 4.18 -8.90 -8.36
C GLY A 328 3.45 -10.25 -8.20
N GLY A 329 2.50 -10.33 -7.28
CA GLY A 329 1.70 -11.52 -7.05
C GLY A 329 2.50 -12.67 -6.42
N TRP A 330 2.15 -13.91 -6.78
CA TRP A 330 2.67 -15.11 -6.13
C TRP A 330 4.18 -15.28 -6.16
N LEU A 331 4.84 -14.98 -7.29
CA LEU A 331 6.28 -15.19 -7.43
C LEU A 331 7.13 -14.18 -6.64
N THR A 332 6.57 -13.02 -6.30
CA THR A 332 7.26 -11.98 -5.54
C THR A 332 6.95 -12.03 -4.04
N MET A 333 6.22 -13.06 -3.61
CA MET A 333 5.92 -13.26 -2.20
C MET A 333 7.20 -13.62 -1.46
N PRO A 334 7.61 -12.86 -0.42
CA PRO A 334 8.76 -13.22 0.39
C PRO A 334 8.44 -14.47 1.22
N ARG A 335 9.43 -15.02 1.91
CA ARG A 335 9.16 -16.00 2.98
C ARG A 335 8.24 -15.32 4.00
N ILE A 336 7.10 -15.94 4.30
CA ILE A 336 6.01 -15.30 5.08
C ILE A 336 5.99 -15.70 6.55
N TYR A 337 6.94 -16.48 7.02
CA TYR A 337 7.07 -16.95 8.41
C TYR A 337 8.53 -17.18 8.80
N GLY A 338 8.78 -17.16 10.10
CA GLY A 338 10.06 -17.54 10.70
C GLY A 338 9.96 -17.58 12.22
N ASN A 339 11.08 -17.63 12.93
CA ASN A 339 11.07 -17.73 14.39
C ASN A 339 10.44 -16.48 15.02
N GLY A 340 9.24 -16.63 15.59
CA GLY A 340 8.50 -15.58 16.28
C GLY A 340 7.83 -14.57 15.35
N TRP A 341 7.72 -14.79 14.02
CA TRP A 341 7.09 -13.81 13.14
C TRP A 341 6.31 -14.40 11.95
N MET A 342 5.29 -13.66 11.48
CA MET A 342 4.54 -13.91 10.25
C MET A 342 4.24 -12.61 9.50
N LEU A 343 4.17 -12.66 8.14
CA LEU A 343 3.82 -11.56 7.25
C LEU A 343 2.44 -11.77 6.62
N LEU A 344 1.59 -10.73 6.62
CA LEU A 344 0.22 -10.79 6.09
C LEU A 344 -0.06 -9.73 5.02
N GLY A 345 -1.11 -9.97 4.26
CA GLY A 345 -1.71 -9.00 3.34
C GLY A 345 -0.71 -8.43 2.33
N ASP A 346 -0.78 -7.13 2.08
CA ASP A 346 0.10 -6.47 1.11
C ASP A 346 1.58 -6.46 1.54
N SER A 347 1.88 -6.64 2.84
CA SER A 347 3.26 -6.80 3.32
C SER A 347 3.92 -8.06 2.74
N ALA A 348 3.10 -9.05 2.37
CA ALA A 348 3.51 -10.32 1.79
C ALA A 348 3.00 -10.54 0.35
N SER A 349 2.57 -9.49 -0.37
CA SER A 349 2.11 -9.58 -1.77
C SER A 349 0.78 -10.33 -2.01
N PHE A 350 -0.10 -10.41 -1.02
CA PHE A 350 -1.41 -11.05 -1.19
C PHE A 350 -2.40 -10.17 -1.97
N LEU A 351 -2.12 -9.93 -3.25
CA LEU A 351 -2.94 -9.16 -4.17
C LEU A 351 -3.00 -9.82 -5.56
N ASN A 352 -4.19 -9.93 -6.12
CA ASN A 352 -4.39 -10.39 -7.49
C ASN A 352 -4.37 -9.19 -8.44
N SER A 353 -3.23 -8.98 -9.12
CA SER A 353 -3.03 -7.86 -10.05
C SER A 353 -3.92 -7.93 -11.30
N GLN A 354 -4.33 -9.13 -11.73
CA GLN A 354 -5.23 -9.31 -12.88
C GLN A 354 -6.68 -8.92 -12.54
N ARG A 355 -7.14 -9.24 -11.33
CA ARG A 355 -8.46 -8.88 -10.83
C ARG A 355 -8.50 -7.49 -10.19
N LEU A 356 -7.35 -6.90 -9.89
CA LEU A 356 -7.21 -5.65 -9.14
C LEU A 356 -7.87 -5.73 -7.75
N LYS A 357 -7.72 -6.87 -7.09
CA LYS A 357 -8.35 -7.15 -5.78
C LYS A 357 -7.36 -7.81 -4.83
N GLY A 358 -7.29 -7.28 -3.59
CA GLY A 358 -6.41 -7.76 -2.54
C GLY A 358 -7.09 -7.88 -1.16
N VAL A 359 -8.18 -7.15 -0.91
CA VAL A 359 -8.80 -7.08 0.44
C VAL A 359 -9.17 -8.47 0.97
N HIS A 360 -9.85 -9.29 0.18
CA HIS A 360 -10.24 -10.65 0.56
C HIS A 360 -9.05 -11.59 0.77
N LEU A 361 -7.99 -11.45 -0.06
CA LEU A 361 -6.75 -12.22 0.06
C LEU A 361 -5.99 -11.82 1.33
N ALA A 362 -5.90 -10.51 1.60
CA ALA A 362 -5.31 -9.97 2.81
C ALA A 362 -6.04 -10.47 4.07
N MET A 363 -7.37 -10.45 4.07
CA MET A 363 -8.18 -10.99 5.18
C MET A 363 -7.99 -12.49 5.35
N LYS A 364 -8.00 -13.28 4.26
CA LYS A 364 -7.80 -14.74 4.35
C LYS A 364 -6.40 -15.07 4.87
N SER A 365 -5.36 -14.35 4.43
CA SER A 365 -4.01 -14.54 4.98
C SER A 365 -3.97 -14.28 6.49
N GLY A 366 -4.69 -13.24 6.96
CA GLY A 366 -4.85 -12.96 8.39
C GLY A 366 -5.56 -14.08 9.16
N MET A 367 -6.62 -14.65 8.59
CA MET A 367 -7.33 -15.77 9.21
C MET A 367 -6.44 -17.01 9.36
N LEU A 368 -5.68 -17.36 8.31
CA LEU A 368 -4.79 -18.50 8.33
C LEU A 368 -3.61 -18.31 9.32
N ALA A 369 -3.07 -17.09 9.39
CA ALA A 369 -2.05 -16.77 10.38
C ALA A 369 -2.60 -16.83 11.83
N ALA A 370 -3.85 -16.43 12.04
CA ALA A 370 -4.52 -16.56 13.34
C ALA A 370 -4.67 -18.03 13.77
N GLU A 371 -5.03 -18.91 12.84
CA GLU A 371 -5.15 -20.35 13.08
C GLU A 371 -3.76 -20.93 13.47
N THR A 372 -2.71 -20.59 12.74
CA THR A 372 -1.33 -21.00 13.08
C THR A 372 -0.86 -20.42 14.42
N ALA A 373 -1.14 -19.13 14.69
CA ALA A 373 -0.78 -18.51 15.95
C ALA A 373 -1.49 -19.15 17.14
N PHE A 374 -2.77 -19.51 16.97
CA PHE A 374 -3.53 -20.23 17.97
C PHE A 374 -2.93 -21.60 18.31
N ASP A 375 -2.55 -22.39 17.30
CA ASP A 375 -1.89 -23.70 17.51
C ASP A 375 -0.52 -23.56 18.17
N ALA A 376 0.25 -22.51 17.79
CA ALA A 376 1.50 -22.16 18.43
C ALA A 376 1.32 -21.75 19.91
N MET A 377 0.25 -21.02 20.25
CA MET A 377 -0.10 -20.69 21.65
C MET A 377 -0.43 -21.96 22.46
N LEU A 378 -1.16 -22.89 21.88
CA LEU A 378 -1.50 -24.17 22.56
C LEU A 378 -0.29 -25.05 22.81
N SER A 379 0.64 -25.14 21.84
CA SER A 379 1.86 -25.92 21.96
C SER A 379 2.94 -25.23 22.81
N GLY A 380 2.85 -23.91 22.97
CA GLY A 380 3.89 -23.08 23.59
C GLY A 380 5.15 -22.95 22.72
N ASP A 381 5.08 -23.27 21.41
CA ASP A 381 6.18 -23.22 20.45
C ASP A 381 5.86 -22.23 19.32
N SER A 382 6.72 -21.21 19.18
CA SER A 382 6.66 -20.21 18.10
C SER A 382 7.92 -20.22 17.23
N SER A 383 8.55 -21.39 17.10
CA SER A 383 9.68 -21.61 16.18
C SER A 383 9.23 -21.53 14.71
N ALA A 384 10.21 -21.40 13.81
CA ALA A 384 9.96 -21.43 12.37
C ALA A 384 9.31 -22.75 11.93
N ASP A 385 9.64 -23.86 12.57
CA ASP A 385 9.05 -25.18 12.26
C ASP A 385 7.54 -25.17 12.51
N THR A 386 7.10 -24.71 13.67
CA THR A 386 5.67 -24.58 14.02
C THR A 386 4.97 -23.54 13.15
N LEU A 387 5.58 -22.36 12.95
CA LEU A 387 4.97 -21.29 12.14
C LEU A 387 4.99 -21.57 10.64
N SER A 388 5.71 -22.62 10.18
CA SER A 388 5.69 -23.07 8.77
C SER A 388 4.31 -23.55 8.32
N GLU A 389 3.45 -24.00 9.26
CA GLU A 389 2.08 -24.41 8.99
C GLU A 389 1.25 -23.27 8.38
N TYR A 390 1.59 -22.00 8.66
CA TYR A 390 0.98 -20.86 7.98
C TYR A 390 1.17 -20.91 6.45
N LYS A 391 2.41 -21.19 6.00
CA LYS A 391 2.67 -21.32 4.55
C LYS A 391 1.96 -22.54 3.97
N ALA A 392 1.94 -23.65 4.69
CA ALA A 392 1.20 -24.85 4.27
C ALA A 392 -0.30 -24.57 4.15
N ALA A 393 -0.88 -23.84 5.11
CA ALA A 393 -2.28 -23.41 5.08
C ALA A 393 -2.58 -22.47 3.90
N VAL A 394 -1.70 -21.50 3.61
CA VAL A 394 -1.81 -20.63 2.42
C VAL A 394 -1.79 -21.46 1.14
N ASP A 395 -0.86 -22.42 1.02
CA ASP A 395 -0.72 -23.28 -0.15
C ASP A 395 -1.91 -24.24 -0.33
N GLY A 396 -2.55 -24.64 0.76
CA GLY A 396 -3.74 -25.49 0.78
C GLY A 396 -5.05 -24.73 0.58
N SER A 397 -5.03 -23.40 0.56
CA SER A 397 -6.24 -22.56 0.50
C SER A 397 -6.55 -22.06 -0.91
N TRP A 398 -7.74 -21.45 -1.04
CA TRP A 398 -8.15 -20.77 -2.27
C TRP A 398 -7.28 -19.54 -2.62
N ILE A 399 -6.41 -19.06 -1.71
CA ILE A 399 -5.39 -18.04 -2.04
C ILE A 399 -4.49 -18.53 -3.18
N ARG A 400 -3.96 -19.76 -3.06
CA ARG A 400 -3.13 -20.35 -4.10
C ARG A 400 -3.92 -20.61 -5.38
N GLU A 401 -5.15 -21.11 -5.24
CA GLU A 401 -6.02 -21.34 -6.39
C GLU A 401 -6.26 -20.06 -7.20
N GLU A 402 -6.30 -18.91 -6.53
CA GLU A 402 -6.50 -17.59 -7.16
C GLU A 402 -5.19 -16.97 -7.67
N LEU A 403 -4.10 -17.01 -6.90
CA LEU A 403 -2.85 -16.30 -7.24
C LEU A 403 -1.93 -17.10 -8.17
N TRP A 404 -1.89 -18.42 -8.03
CA TRP A 404 -1.02 -19.26 -8.86
C TRP A 404 -1.33 -19.18 -10.37
N PRO A 405 -2.61 -19.18 -10.81
CA PRO A 405 -2.95 -19.04 -12.22
C PRO A 405 -2.59 -17.67 -12.84
N VAL A 406 -2.31 -16.67 -12.02
CA VAL A 406 -1.98 -15.30 -12.49
C VAL A 406 -0.54 -14.89 -12.16
N ARG A 407 0.30 -15.83 -11.69
CA ARG A 407 1.67 -15.56 -11.23
C ARG A 407 2.58 -14.89 -12.25
N ASN A 408 2.30 -15.07 -13.54
CA ASN A 408 3.04 -14.48 -14.66
C ASN A 408 2.31 -13.28 -15.31
N PHE A 409 1.21 -12.80 -14.74
CA PHE A 409 0.38 -11.81 -15.39
C PHE A 409 1.12 -10.48 -15.58
N HIS A 410 1.71 -9.93 -14.52
CA HIS A 410 2.38 -8.62 -14.60
C HIS A 410 3.60 -8.66 -15.53
N GLN A 411 4.41 -9.70 -15.47
CA GLN A 411 5.59 -9.91 -16.32
C GLN A 411 5.22 -9.93 -17.83
N GLY A 412 4.01 -10.35 -18.13
CA GLY A 412 3.50 -10.32 -19.50
C GLY A 412 3.49 -8.94 -20.14
N PHE A 413 3.34 -7.88 -19.34
CA PHE A 413 3.26 -6.49 -19.79
C PHE A 413 4.59 -5.75 -19.83
N GLU A 414 5.70 -6.38 -19.54
CA GLU A 414 7.04 -5.77 -19.50
C GLU A 414 7.42 -5.06 -20.82
N HIS A 415 6.96 -5.57 -21.94
CA HIS A 415 7.21 -5.01 -23.29
C HIS A 415 6.00 -4.25 -23.86
N GLY A 416 5.02 -3.94 -23.04
CA GLY A 416 3.90 -3.08 -23.37
C GLY A 416 2.54 -3.78 -23.46
N LEU A 417 1.50 -2.97 -23.65
CA LEU A 417 0.10 -3.37 -23.52
C LEU A 417 -0.31 -4.47 -24.50
N LEU A 418 0.08 -4.37 -25.80
CA LEU A 418 -0.36 -5.34 -26.81
C LEU A 418 0.23 -6.73 -26.57
N GLU A 419 1.52 -6.80 -26.29
CA GLU A 419 2.19 -8.07 -25.96
C GLU A 419 1.61 -8.65 -24.67
N GLY A 420 1.41 -7.79 -23.66
CA GLY A 420 0.80 -8.17 -22.38
C GLY A 420 -0.59 -8.79 -22.55
N LEU A 421 -1.45 -8.20 -23.37
CA LEU A 421 -2.79 -8.74 -23.63
C LEU A 421 -2.76 -10.11 -24.32
N VAL A 422 -1.83 -10.32 -25.27
CA VAL A 422 -1.65 -11.62 -25.94
C VAL A 422 -1.16 -12.66 -24.94
N LYS A 423 -0.11 -12.33 -24.16
CA LYS A 423 0.42 -13.21 -23.11
C LYS A 423 -0.64 -13.53 -22.05
N ALA A 424 -1.39 -12.53 -21.59
CA ALA A 424 -2.49 -12.74 -20.65
C ALA A 424 -3.57 -13.70 -21.20
N GLY A 425 -3.89 -13.60 -22.48
CA GLY A 425 -4.80 -14.54 -23.15
C GLY A 425 -4.26 -15.98 -23.16
N ILE A 426 -2.97 -16.17 -23.46
CA ILE A 426 -2.31 -17.47 -23.41
C ILE A 426 -2.29 -18.02 -21.97
N GLN A 427 -1.92 -17.21 -21.00
CA GLN A 427 -1.88 -17.58 -19.59
C GLN A 427 -3.27 -17.97 -19.07
N GLN A 428 -4.33 -17.30 -19.53
CA GLN A 428 -5.70 -17.65 -19.15
C GLN A 428 -6.05 -19.09 -19.61
N VAL A 429 -5.64 -19.48 -20.83
CA VAL A 429 -5.87 -20.83 -21.35
C VAL A 429 -4.97 -21.86 -20.65
N MET A 430 -3.72 -21.50 -20.35
CA MET A 430 -2.72 -22.37 -19.74
C MET A 430 -2.75 -22.35 -18.19
N ARG A 431 -3.76 -21.75 -17.56
CA ARG A 431 -3.89 -21.59 -16.11
C ARG A 431 -2.61 -21.01 -15.46
N GLY A 432 -2.12 -19.92 -16.04
CA GLY A 432 -0.94 -19.18 -15.57
C GLY A 432 0.40 -19.68 -16.09
N GLY A 433 0.43 -20.74 -16.90
CA GLY A 433 1.64 -21.18 -17.59
C GLY A 433 2.06 -20.21 -18.70
N ASN A 434 3.36 -20.16 -18.98
CA ASN A 434 3.95 -19.48 -20.14
C ASN A 434 4.33 -20.50 -21.22
N LEU A 435 4.64 -20.01 -22.43
CA LEU A 435 5.28 -20.81 -23.49
C LEU A 435 6.80 -21.02 -23.23
N GLY A 436 7.23 -20.95 -21.96
CA GLY A 436 8.59 -21.06 -21.49
C GLY A 436 8.62 -21.04 -19.94
N PRO A 437 9.76 -20.77 -19.31
CA PRO A 437 9.87 -20.65 -17.86
C PRO A 437 9.03 -19.46 -17.34
N ASP A 438 8.78 -19.43 -16.03
CA ASP A 438 8.12 -18.30 -15.41
C ASP A 438 8.95 -17.01 -15.62
N GLY A 439 8.25 -15.89 -15.81
CA GLY A 439 8.89 -14.61 -16.11
C GLY A 439 9.59 -14.03 -14.87
N LYS A 440 10.72 -13.34 -15.09
CA LYS A 440 11.43 -12.61 -14.03
C LYS A 440 10.75 -11.27 -13.77
N ASN A 441 10.83 -10.79 -12.54
CA ASN A 441 10.39 -9.45 -12.17
C ASN A 441 11.61 -8.59 -11.85
N HIS A 442 11.58 -7.34 -12.31
CA HIS A 442 12.57 -6.33 -11.97
C HIS A 442 11.95 -5.29 -11.04
N ALA A 443 12.70 -4.86 -10.03
CA ALA A 443 12.27 -3.75 -9.20
C ALA A 443 12.04 -2.49 -10.07
N GLY A 444 10.91 -1.81 -9.86
CA GLY A 444 10.48 -0.74 -10.77
C GLY A 444 11.51 0.38 -10.95
N TYR A 445 12.19 0.79 -9.87
CA TYR A 445 13.22 1.84 -9.92
C TYR A 445 14.41 1.46 -10.83
N THR A 446 14.73 0.17 -10.99
CA THR A 446 15.85 -0.28 -11.86
C THR A 446 15.54 -0.13 -13.35
N ARG A 447 14.27 0.05 -13.71
CA ARG A 447 13.83 0.27 -15.10
C ARG A 447 13.90 1.74 -15.53
N MET A 448 14.08 2.65 -14.56
CA MET A 448 14.14 4.07 -14.82
C MET A 448 15.37 4.42 -15.65
N GLU A 449 15.15 5.01 -16.82
CA GLU A 449 16.22 5.42 -17.73
C GLU A 449 16.78 6.80 -17.33
N ARG A 450 18.05 7.02 -17.66
CA ARG A 450 18.66 8.33 -17.43
C ARG A 450 18.08 9.37 -18.39
N VAL A 451 17.93 10.60 -17.90
CA VAL A 451 17.36 11.72 -18.69
C VAL A 451 18.14 11.97 -19.98
N ASP A 452 19.47 11.78 -19.96
CA ASP A 452 20.35 11.96 -21.11
C ASP A 452 20.21 10.84 -22.17
N ALA A 453 19.65 9.71 -21.81
CA ALA A 453 19.32 8.60 -22.72
C ALA A 453 17.95 8.78 -23.43
N LEU A 454 17.08 9.65 -22.90
CA LEU A 454 15.75 9.91 -23.44
C LEU A 454 15.81 10.89 -24.62
N GLY A 455 15.14 10.57 -25.71
CA GLY A 455 15.12 11.40 -26.90
C GLY A 455 14.38 12.75 -26.72
N PRO A 456 14.66 13.75 -27.61
CA PRO A 456 14.03 15.08 -27.53
C PRO A 456 12.49 15.05 -27.62
N GLU A 457 11.92 14.07 -28.33
CA GLU A 457 10.46 13.91 -28.41
C GLU A 457 9.82 13.46 -27.08
N ASP A 458 10.54 12.68 -26.30
CA ASP A 458 10.10 12.25 -24.98
C ASP A 458 10.23 13.40 -23.99
N ALA A 459 11.28 14.23 -24.11
CA ALA A 459 11.44 15.46 -23.32
C ALA A 459 10.25 16.43 -23.48
N ASN A 460 9.72 16.58 -24.68
CA ASN A 460 8.58 17.45 -24.98
C ASN A 460 7.26 16.92 -24.43
N LYS A 461 7.07 15.61 -24.36
CA LYS A 461 5.86 15.02 -23.76
C LYS A 461 5.72 15.37 -22.29
N VAL A 462 6.83 15.40 -21.56
CA VAL A 462 6.86 15.64 -20.12
C VAL A 462 6.80 17.12 -19.76
N GLN A 463 7.42 18.02 -20.55
CA GLN A 463 7.26 19.47 -20.33
C GLN A 463 5.79 19.94 -20.43
N MET A 464 4.98 19.26 -21.24
CA MET A 464 3.52 19.52 -21.29
C MET A 464 2.80 19.03 -20.03
N LEU A 465 3.40 18.10 -19.27
CA LEU A 465 2.77 17.43 -18.13
C LEU A 465 3.09 18.13 -16.78
N GLY A 466 4.26 18.73 -16.61
CA GLY A 466 4.79 19.13 -15.30
C GLY A 466 4.19 20.38 -14.65
N ASN A 467 3.44 21.25 -15.36
CA ASN A 467 3.01 22.56 -14.85
C ASN A 467 1.55 22.94 -15.18
N ALA A 468 0.71 22.00 -15.55
CA ALA A 468 -0.71 22.31 -15.78
C ALA A 468 -1.38 22.63 -14.43
N LYS A 469 -1.56 23.94 -14.15
CA LYS A 469 -2.48 24.36 -13.11
C LYS A 469 -3.86 23.78 -13.44
N GLY A 470 -4.45 23.06 -12.50
CA GLY A 470 -5.82 22.59 -12.64
C GLY A 470 -6.78 23.74 -12.88
N ASP A 471 -7.93 23.46 -13.47
CA ASP A 471 -9.00 24.48 -13.67
C ASP A 471 -9.78 24.74 -12.37
N GLY A 472 -9.48 24.04 -11.29
CA GLY A 472 -10.13 24.14 -9.99
C GLY A 472 -11.58 23.61 -9.97
N LYS A 473 -12.00 22.94 -11.04
CA LYS A 473 -13.36 22.38 -11.19
C LYS A 473 -13.32 20.89 -11.52
N LEU A 474 -12.63 20.55 -12.58
CA LEU A 474 -12.45 19.17 -13.04
C LEU A 474 -11.07 18.65 -12.71
N THR A 475 -10.08 19.52 -12.80
CA THR A 475 -8.66 19.20 -12.53
C THR A 475 -8.10 20.10 -11.45
N PHE A 476 -7.20 19.58 -10.63
CA PHE A 476 -6.67 20.25 -9.47
C PHE A 476 -5.14 20.16 -9.47
N ASP A 477 -4.49 21.12 -8.82
CA ASP A 477 -3.09 21.01 -8.45
C ASP A 477 -2.90 20.10 -7.23
N ARG A 478 -1.66 19.66 -7.01
CA ARG A 478 -1.34 18.73 -5.91
C ARG A 478 -1.67 19.27 -4.53
N LEU A 479 -1.51 20.58 -4.28
CA LEU A 479 -1.77 21.16 -2.96
C LEU A 479 -3.27 21.20 -2.66
N THR A 480 -4.10 21.48 -3.67
CA THR A 480 -5.56 21.36 -3.55
C THR A 480 -5.96 19.92 -3.22
N ASP A 481 -5.34 18.94 -3.88
CA ASP A 481 -5.62 17.52 -3.62
C ASP A 481 -5.12 17.09 -2.23
N VAL A 482 -3.94 17.55 -1.80
CA VAL A 482 -3.44 17.32 -0.43
C VAL A 482 -4.41 17.86 0.62
N TYR A 483 -4.96 19.04 0.43
CA TYR A 483 -5.99 19.58 1.32
C TYR A 483 -7.20 18.63 1.44
N HIS A 484 -7.65 18.06 0.33
CA HIS A 484 -8.76 17.09 0.30
C HIS A 484 -8.40 15.70 0.83
N SER A 485 -7.13 15.39 1.02
CA SER A 485 -6.70 14.14 1.69
C SER A 485 -6.87 14.19 3.20
N GLY A 486 -7.09 15.37 3.76
CA GLY A 486 -7.19 15.59 5.20
C GLY A 486 -5.91 15.26 5.97
N THR A 487 -4.75 15.21 5.28
CA THR A 487 -3.47 14.90 5.93
C THR A 487 -3.10 15.97 6.95
N ARG A 488 -2.62 15.51 8.10
CA ARG A 488 -2.15 16.37 9.20
C ARG A 488 -0.96 15.73 9.89
N HIS A 489 0.12 16.48 10.01
CA HIS A 489 1.31 16.11 10.76
C HIS A 489 1.66 17.25 11.73
N ASP A 490 2.27 16.93 12.86
CA ASP A 490 2.92 17.93 13.69
C ASP A 490 4.10 18.51 12.89
N GLU A 491 4.18 19.82 12.77
CA GLU A 491 5.28 20.47 12.06
C GLU A 491 6.59 20.41 12.85
N ASP A 492 6.49 20.23 14.18
CA ASP A 492 7.62 20.11 15.09
C ASP A 492 7.81 18.65 15.52
N GLN A 493 8.11 17.80 14.53
CA GLN A 493 8.53 16.41 14.71
C GLN A 493 9.65 16.07 13.74
N PRO A 494 10.47 15.04 14.00
CA PRO A 494 11.48 14.60 13.05
C PRO A 494 10.83 14.20 11.71
N VAL A 495 11.52 14.54 10.61
CA VAL A 495 11.05 14.22 9.25
C VAL A 495 10.98 12.71 9.09
N HIS A 496 9.80 12.19 8.74
CA HIS A 496 9.56 10.76 8.53
C HIS A 496 9.96 10.26 7.11
N LEU A 497 10.55 11.15 6.31
CA LEU A 497 11.10 10.85 4.99
C LEU A 497 12.62 11.01 5.10
N VAL A 498 13.28 9.94 5.54
CA VAL A 498 14.72 9.94 5.79
C VAL A 498 15.44 9.84 4.45
N VAL A 499 16.32 10.79 4.16
CA VAL A 499 17.19 10.79 2.97
C VAL A 499 18.62 10.60 3.43
N GLU A 500 19.24 9.50 3.03
CA GLU A 500 20.58 9.10 3.52
C GLU A 500 21.68 10.08 3.07
N ASP A 501 21.61 10.57 1.84
CA ASP A 501 22.60 11.51 1.29
C ASP A 501 21.94 12.57 0.40
N LEU A 502 21.70 13.75 0.97
CA LEU A 502 21.16 14.91 0.26
C LEU A 502 22.09 15.45 -0.84
N ASN A 503 23.41 15.16 -0.76
CA ASN A 503 24.35 15.62 -1.80
C ASN A 503 24.08 14.90 -3.14
N ILE A 504 23.60 13.66 -3.13
CA ILE A 504 23.21 12.95 -4.34
C ILE A 504 22.12 13.73 -5.08
N CYS A 505 21.15 14.29 -4.35
CA CYS A 505 20.01 15.02 -4.94
C CYS A 505 20.47 16.26 -5.73
N SER A 506 21.43 17.03 -5.19
CA SER A 506 21.94 18.26 -5.81
C SER A 506 23.07 18.04 -6.83
N SER A 507 23.71 16.88 -6.86
CA SER A 507 24.86 16.58 -7.70
C SER A 507 24.55 15.59 -8.83
N ARG A 508 24.33 14.34 -8.49
CA ARG A 508 24.16 13.25 -9.46
C ARG A 508 22.73 13.15 -9.96
N CYS A 509 21.74 13.10 -9.04
CA CYS A 509 20.36 12.85 -9.38
C CYS A 509 19.78 13.91 -10.32
N VAL A 510 20.10 15.17 -10.08
CA VAL A 510 19.67 16.28 -10.96
C VAL A 510 20.12 16.11 -12.42
N ARG A 511 21.28 15.50 -12.64
CA ARG A 511 21.84 15.28 -14.00
C ARG A 511 21.41 13.94 -14.58
N GLU A 512 21.36 12.90 -13.76
CA GLU A 512 21.12 11.53 -14.22
C GLU A 512 19.62 11.25 -14.39
N TYR A 513 18.78 11.72 -13.47
CA TYR A 513 17.35 11.42 -13.45
C TYR A 513 16.43 12.64 -13.34
N GLY A 514 16.99 13.87 -13.23
CA GLY A 514 16.20 15.09 -13.12
C GLY A 514 15.39 15.22 -11.82
N ASN A 515 15.84 14.58 -10.73
CA ASN A 515 15.16 14.53 -9.44
C ASN A 515 13.69 14.03 -9.56
N PRO A 516 13.48 12.74 -9.86
CA PRO A 516 12.18 12.18 -10.17
C PRO A 516 11.18 12.25 -9.01
N CYS A 517 11.67 12.44 -7.78
CA CYS A 517 10.81 12.60 -6.59
C CYS A 517 9.84 13.79 -6.71
N GLN A 518 10.18 14.82 -7.47
CA GLN A 518 9.28 15.96 -7.75
C GLN A 518 8.08 15.55 -8.62
N TYR A 519 8.23 14.52 -9.46
CA TYR A 519 7.22 14.07 -10.41
C TYR A 519 6.38 12.92 -9.84
N PHE A 520 7.03 11.88 -9.31
CA PHE A 520 6.30 10.72 -8.83
C PHE A 520 5.53 10.96 -7.52
N CYS A 521 5.87 12.00 -6.74
CA CYS A 521 5.14 12.30 -5.52
C CYS A 521 3.78 12.94 -5.82
N PRO A 522 2.65 12.28 -5.44
CA PRO A 522 1.31 12.80 -5.72
C PRO A 522 0.89 13.93 -4.76
N ALA A 523 1.75 14.32 -3.81
CA ALA A 523 1.42 15.20 -2.71
C ALA A 523 2.35 16.43 -2.58
N ALA A 524 3.16 16.74 -3.60
CA ALA A 524 4.09 17.88 -3.60
C ALA A 524 5.01 17.95 -2.34
N VAL A 525 5.53 16.79 -1.94
CA VAL A 525 6.44 16.69 -0.79
C VAL A 525 7.85 17.18 -1.15
N TYR A 526 8.32 16.82 -2.35
CA TYR A 526 9.70 17.10 -2.79
C TYR A 526 9.74 18.27 -3.74
N GLU A 527 10.63 19.21 -3.47
CA GLU A 527 10.82 20.42 -4.27
C GLU A 527 12.31 20.75 -4.38
N MET A 528 12.80 20.97 -5.60
CA MET A 528 14.16 21.49 -5.81
C MET A 528 14.13 23.02 -5.82
N VAL A 529 14.68 23.62 -4.77
CA VAL A 529 14.76 25.08 -4.60
C VAL A 529 16.16 25.58 -4.92
N ASP A 530 16.26 26.85 -5.34
CA ASP A 530 17.54 27.47 -5.53
C ASP A 530 18.23 27.70 -4.17
N ALA A 531 19.43 27.16 -4.02
CA ALA A 531 20.31 27.42 -2.87
C ALA A 531 21.19 28.63 -3.12
N ASP A 532 21.80 29.14 -2.06
CA ASP A 532 22.78 30.24 -2.18
C ASP A 532 23.90 29.86 -3.16
N ALA A 533 24.21 30.80 -4.05
CA ALA A 533 25.20 30.59 -5.09
C ALA A 533 26.57 30.28 -4.48
N ALA A 534 27.15 29.14 -4.80
CA ALA A 534 28.51 28.80 -4.44
C ALA A 534 29.48 29.29 -5.52
N THR A 535 30.59 29.89 -5.12
CA THR A 535 31.65 30.28 -6.04
C THR A 535 32.75 29.22 -6.01
N GLU A 536 32.84 28.39 -7.03
CA GLU A 536 33.94 27.45 -7.23
C GLU A 536 34.79 27.91 -8.43
N GLY A 537 36.10 28.09 -8.21
CA GLY A 537 37.03 28.48 -9.27
C GLY A 537 36.71 29.81 -9.96
N GLY A 538 36.01 30.75 -9.29
CA GLY A 538 35.64 32.07 -9.86
C GLY A 538 34.35 32.03 -10.72
N VAL A 539 33.68 30.87 -10.83
CA VAL A 539 32.40 30.75 -11.52
C VAL A 539 31.28 30.64 -10.49
N VAL A 540 30.29 31.52 -10.60
CA VAL A 540 29.08 31.46 -9.77
C VAL A 540 28.21 30.33 -10.30
N MET A 541 28.12 29.22 -9.55
CA MET A 541 27.25 28.09 -9.87
C MET A 541 25.96 28.20 -9.08
N GLN A 542 24.83 28.27 -9.76
CA GLN A 542 23.52 28.18 -9.13
C GLN A 542 23.30 26.74 -8.64
N ARG A 543 23.31 26.56 -7.34
CA ARG A 543 23.05 25.23 -6.72
C ARG A 543 21.57 25.09 -6.47
N LYS A 544 21.06 23.85 -6.57
CA LYS A 544 19.73 23.50 -6.10
C LYS A 544 19.86 22.55 -4.92
N GLU A 545 18.96 22.71 -3.98
CA GLU A 545 18.83 21.79 -2.84
C GLU A 545 17.42 21.19 -2.76
N LEU A 546 17.33 20.02 -2.17
CA LEU A 546 16.06 19.34 -1.97
C LEU A 546 15.38 19.88 -0.70
N ARG A 547 14.19 20.44 -0.88
CA ARG A 547 13.27 20.77 0.22
C ARG A 547 12.25 19.66 0.37
N ILE A 548 12.01 19.21 1.61
CA ILE A 548 11.06 18.17 1.95
C ILE A 548 9.90 18.78 2.73
N ASN A 549 8.76 18.96 2.08
CA ASN A 549 7.51 19.44 2.68
C ASN A 549 6.75 18.25 3.27
N PHE A 550 7.30 17.64 4.31
CA PHE A 550 6.83 16.36 4.86
C PHE A 550 5.39 16.41 5.38
N THR A 551 4.89 17.58 5.77
CA THR A 551 3.51 17.77 6.24
C THR A 551 2.47 17.51 5.16
N ASN A 552 2.86 17.57 3.88
CA ASN A 552 2.01 17.23 2.75
C ASN A 552 1.89 15.71 2.52
N CYS A 553 2.70 14.89 3.21
CA CYS A 553 2.79 13.47 2.93
C CYS A 553 1.46 12.74 3.19
N VAL A 554 1.00 11.99 2.18
CA VAL A 554 -0.22 11.17 2.24
C VAL A 554 0.07 9.68 2.48
N HIS A 555 1.27 9.35 2.91
CA HIS A 555 1.73 8.00 3.24
C HIS A 555 1.59 6.97 2.10
N CYS A 556 1.71 7.41 0.85
CA CYS A 556 1.62 6.52 -0.31
C CYS A 556 2.85 5.63 -0.50
N LYS A 557 4.02 6.05 -0.01
CA LYS A 557 5.31 5.34 -0.07
C LYS A 557 5.91 5.21 -1.48
N THR A 558 5.43 5.97 -2.45
CA THR A 558 5.99 5.96 -3.81
C THR A 558 7.48 6.31 -3.84
N CYS A 559 7.91 7.24 -2.97
CA CYS A 559 9.30 7.68 -2.87
C CYS A 559 10.25 6.56 -2.38
N ASP A 560 9.83 5.80 -1.39
CA ASP A 560 10.52 4.63 -0.85
C ASP A 560 10.67 3.48 -1.90
N ILE A 561 9.79 3.48 -2.91
CA ILE A 561 9.77 2.47 -3.98
C ILE A 561 10.55 2.94 -5.21
N MET A 562 10.38 4.21 -5.62
CA MET A 562 10.80 4.70 -6.93
C MET A 562 12.07 5.54 -6.92
N ASP A 563 12.67 5.79 -5.76
CA ASP A 563 13.96 6.48 -5.75
C ASP A 563 15.05 5.68 -6.46
N PRO A 564 15.68 6.20 -7.54
CA PRO A 564 16.63 5.42 -8.33
C PRO A 564 17.91 5.07 -7.57
N TYR A 565 18.22 5.76 -6.49
CA TYR A 565 19.37 5.48 -5.63
C TYR A 565 19.00 4.72 -4.35
N GLN A 566 17.70 4.51 -4.10
CA GLN A 566 17.16 3.89 -2.89
C GLN A 566 17.65 4.55 -1.59
N ILE A 567 17.83 5.88 -1.61
CA ILE A 567 18.26 6.69 -0.47
C ILE A 567 17.09 7.32 0.29
N ILE A 568 15.86 7.24 -0.23
CA ILE A 568 14.67 7.75 0.46
C ILE A 568 14.01 6.60 1.21
N ASN A 569 14.02 6.65 2.53
CA ASN A 569 13.33 5.70 3.38
C ASN A 569 12.13 6.36 4.06
N TRP A 570 10.92 5.83 3.83
CA TRP A 570 9.72 6.22 4.56
C TRP A 570 9.67 5.47 5.89
N VAL A 571 9.61 6.19 6.99
CA VAL A 571 9.38 5.64 8.34
C VAL A 571 8.07 6.20 8.90
N PRO A 572 7.42 5.57 9.91
CA PRO A 572 6.23 6.14 10.52
C PRO A 572 6.51 7.53 11.10
N PRO A 573 5.66 8.54 10.84
CA PRO A 573 5.69 9.77 11.62
C PRO A 573 5.23 9.49 13.05
N GLU A 574 5.25 10.49 13.93
CA GLU A 574 4.66 10.38 15.25
C GLU A 574 3.21 9.85 15.15
N GLY A 575 2.86 8.90 15.98
CA GLY A 575 1.58 8.20 15.93
C GLY A 575 0.38 9.13 15.98
N GLY A 576 -0.63 8.81 15.17
CA GLY A 576 -1.85 9.60 15.00
C GLY A 576 -1.79 10.66 13.91
N GLY A 577 -0.60 10.98 13.32
CA GLY A 577 -0.44 11.86 12.15
C GLY A 577 -0.71 11.14 10.83
N GLY A 578 -0.93 11.92 9.76
CA GLY A 578 -1.12 11.44 8.40
C GLY A 578 -2.46 11.76 7.76
N PRO A 579 -2.81 11.11 6.64
CA PRO A 579 -4.04 11.38 5.91
C PRO A 579 -5.28 10.93 6.69
N ASN A 580 -6.42 11.52 6.31
CA ASN A 580 -7.72 11.08 6.80
C ASN A 580 -8.62 10.73 5.61
N TYR A 581 -8.68 9.45 5.29
CA TYR A 581 -9.42 8.91 4.15
C TYR A 581 -10.89 8.59 4.49
N ASP A 582 -11.51 9.43 5.32
CA ASP A 582 -12.91 9.26 5.71
C ASP A 582 -13.84 9.14 4.49
N GLY A 583 -14.60 8.04 4.44
CA GLY A 583 -15.53 7.73 3.36
C GLY A 583 -14.90 7.15 2.08
N MET A 584 -13.58 6.91 2.04
CA MET A 584 -12.86 6.44 0.84
C MET A 584 -12.62 4.93 0.81
#